data_9dad9ce91dd25539509a0c3153c495c8
#
_entry.id   9dad9ce91dd25539509a0c3153c495c8
#
_cell.length_a   1.000
_cell.length_b   1.000
_cell.length_c   1.000
_cell.angle_alpha   90.00
_cell.angle_beta   90.00
_cell.angle_gamma   90.00
#
_symmetry.space_group_name_H-M   'P 1'
#
loop_
_entity.id
_entity.type
_entity.pdbx_description
1 polymer ?
#
loop_
_entity_poly.entity_id
_entity_poly.type
_entity_poly.pdbx_seq_one_letter_code
_entity_poly.pdbx_strand_id
1 'polypeptide(L)'
;IRDRIYIDTAESLGRAIANRGDAVIYGAGKYGVMGATARGVTSEKGELIGVAPEFFKKDNVLYDKCTELVFTDTMRERKGVMEDRADAFVICAGGIGTFEEFFEVLTLKQLSQHRKPIVMYNVNGYYDSLINMMKKSVSEGFMSDDCLKLFTVANTEQEVFEQIDNYKEYTYDKYGFLRDGDNNG
;
A
#
# COMPACT_ATOMS: atom_id res chain seq x y z
N ILE A 1 16.46 -8.53 -4.99
CA ILE A 1 15.29 -9.44 -5.06
C ILE A 1 15.76 -10.72 -5.73
N ARG A 2 15.64 -11.84 -5.03
CA ARG A 2 16.15 -13.15 -5.52
C ARG A 2 15.21 -13.80 -6.53
N ASP A 3 13.90 -13.69 -6.30
CA ASP A 3 12.88 -14.26 -7.17
C ASP A 3 12.29 -13.20 -8.10
N ARG A 4 12.35 -13.46 -9.39
CA ARG A 4 11.85 -12.55 -10.42
C ARG A 4 10.35 -12.38 -10.41
N ILE A 5 9.60 -13.33 -9.82
CA ILE A 5 8.14 -13.26 -9.77
C ILE A 5 7.65 -11.93 -9.21
N TYR A 6 8.32 -11.38 -8.18
CA TYR A 6 7.94 -10.08 -7.58
C TYR A 6 8.15 -8.89 -8.52
N ILE A 7 9.17 -8.98 -9.39
CA ILE A 7 9.44 -7.95 -10.39
C ILE A 7 8.44 -8.06 -11.53
N ASP A 8 8.25 -9.27 -12.04
CA ASP A 8 7.40 -9.52 -13.21
C ASP A 8 5.91 -9.21 -12.89
N THR A 9 5.43 -9.59 -11.70
CA THR A 9 4.07 -9.27 -11.26
C THR A 9 3.86 -7.78 -10.96
N ALA A 10 4.87 -7.09 -10.40
CA ALA A 10 4.78 -5.65 -10.17
C ALA A 10 4.76 -4.85 -11.50
N GLU A 11 5.52 -5.30 -12.49
CA GLU A 11 5.50 -4.69 -13.82
C GLU A 11 4.18 -4.96 -14.54
N SER A 12 3.63 -6.18 -14.40
CA SER A 12 2.29 -6.51 -14.91
C SER A 12 1.20 -5.66 -14.28
N LEU A 13 1.21 -5.54 -12.95
CA LEU A 13 0.28 -4.68 -12.21
C LEU A 13 0.35 -3.23 -12.70
N GLY A 14 1.55 -2.70 -12.91
CA GLY A 14 1.74 -1.35 -13.45
C GLY A 14 1.10 -1.17 -14.82
N ARG A 15 1.27 -2.15 -15.73
CA ARG A 15 0.59 -2.14 -17.04
C ARG A 15 -0.93 -2.18 -16.90
N ALA A 16 -1.43 -3.04 -16.04
CA ALA A 16 -2.86 -3.21 -15.86
C ALA A 16 -3.52 -1.95 -15.26
N ILE A 17 -2.87 -1.28 -14.29
CA ILE A 17 -3.34 -0.01 -13.75
C ILE A 17 -3.43 1.05 -14.86
N ALA A 18 -2.38 1.19 -15.68
CA ALA A 18 -2.35 2.14 -16.78
C ALA A 18 -3.44 1.85 -17.83
N ASN A 19 -3.66 0.58 -18.19
CA ASN A 19 -4.68 0.15 -19.14
C ASN A 19 -6.11 0.37 -18.63
N ARG A 20 -6.31 0.48 -17.31
CA ARG A 20 -7.58 0.89 -16.70
C ARG A 20 -7.81 2.41 -16.78
N GLY A 21 -6.78 3.18 -17.10
CA GLY A 21 -6.81 4.65 -17.05
C GLY A 21 -6.59 5.21 -15.64
N ASP A 22 -6.16 4.38 -14.71
CA ASP A 22 -5.83 4.79 -13.35
C ASP A 22 -4.38 5.32 -13.29
N ALA A 23 -4.09 6.25 -12.37
CA ALA A 23 -2.76 6.76 -12.10
C ALA A 23 -2.07 5.97 -10.98
N VAL A 24 -0.74 5.90 -11.03
CA VAL A 24 0.07 5.39 -9.92
C VAL A 24 0.80 6.53 -9.24
N ILE A 25 0.63 6.66 -7.92
CA ILE A 25 1.47 7.48 -7.06
C ILE A 25 2.38 6.60 -6.21
N TYR A 26 3.68 6.91 -6.18
CA TYR A 26 4.67 6.05 -5.51
C TYR A 26 5.93 6.82 -5.11
N GLY A 27 6.85 6.16 -4.43
CA GLY A 27 8.08 6.74 -3.90
C GLY A 27 9.20 7.05 -4.91
N ALA A 28 8.89 7.16 -6.18
CA ALA A 28 9.80 7.57 -7.26
C ALA A 28 11.04 6.70 -7.50
N GLY A 29 11.19 5.55 -6.84
CA GLY A 29 12.36 4.70 -6.99
C GLY A 29 12.43 3.98 -8.34
N LYS A 30 13.64 3.93 -8.97
CA LYS A 30 13.85 3.26 -10.26
C LYS A 30 14.26 1.79 -10.16
N TYR A 31 14.52 1.30 -8.96
CA TYR A 31 14.98 -0.07 -8.73
C TYR A 31 13.91 -0.95 -8.06
N GLY A 32 14.13 -2.26 -8.11
CA GLY A 32 13.29 -3.24 -7.43
C GLY A 32 11.84 -3.24 -7.93
N VAL A 33 10.92 -3.50 -7.01
CA VAL A 33 9.47 -3.53 -7.25
C VAL A 33 8.95 -2.15 -7.68
N MET A 34 9.39 -1.07 -7.03
CA MET A 34 9.03 0.29 -7.43
C MET A 34 9.37 0.57 -8.91
N GLY A 35 10.61 0.28 -9.32
CA GLY A 35 11.04 0.48 -10.70
C GLY A 35 10.31 -0.44 -11.69
N ALA A 36 9.93 -1.64 -11.29
CA ALA A 36 9.13 -2.56 -12.10
C ALA A 36 7.72 -2.00 -12.35
N THR A 37 7.04 -1.57 -11.29
CA THR A 37 5.73 -0.92 -11.40
C THR A 37 5.80 0.31 -12.31
N ALA A 38 6.81 1.17 -12.10
CA ALA A 38 7.02 2.36 -12.92
C ALA A 38 7.20 2.03 -14.42
N ARG A 39 8.01 1.00 -14.73
CA ARG A 39 8.18 0.54 -16.13
C ARG A 39 6.87 0.01 -16.72
N GLY A 40 6.11 -0.74 -15.93
CA GLY A 40 4.80 -1.23 -16.35
C GLY A 40 3.87 -0.09 -16.73
N VAL A 41 3.71 0.90 -15.85
CA VAL A 41 2.86 2.07 -16.11
C VAL A 41 3.32 2.84 -17.35
N THR A 42 4.61 3.15 -17.45
CA THR A 42 5.13 3.96 -18.55
C THR A 42 5.18 3.23 -19.90
N SER A 43 5.24 1.89 -19.91
CA SER A 43 5.13 1.10 -21.16
C SER A 43 3.78 1.25 -21.84
N GLU A 44 2.73 1.48 -21.06
CA GLU A 44 1.35 1.71 -21.53
C GLU A 44 1.00 3.21 -21.59
N LYS A 45 1.99 4.10 -21.44
CA LYS A 45 1.80 5.56 -21.41
C LYS A 45 0.83 6.03 -20.31
N GLY A 46 0.72 5.28 -19.22
CA GLY A 46 -0.10 5.62 -18.06
C GLY A 46 0.47 6.78 -17.25
N GLU A 47 -0.34 7.34 -16.40
CA GLU A 47 0.05 8.42 -15.49
C GLU A 47 0.83 7.86 -14.30
N LEU A 48 2.05 8.39 -14.10
CA LEU A 48 2.97 7.98 -13.04
C LEU A 48 3.42 9.20 -12.25
N ILE A 49 3.05 9.26 -10.98
CA ILE A 49 3.39 10.35 -10.06
C ILE A 49 4.42 9.86 -9.07
N GLY A 50 5.63 10.38 -9.17
CA GLY A 50 6.69 10.09 -8.21
C GLY A 50 6.75 11.13 -7.10
N VAL A 51 6.87 10.71 -5.84
CA VAL A 51 7.07 11.62 -4.71
C VAL A 51 8.35 11.26 -3.99
N ALA A 52 9.28 12.21 -3.89
CA ALA A 52 10.59 11.99 -3.28
C ALA A 52 11.07 13.21 -2.48
N PRO A 53 11.79 13.01 -1.38
CA PRO A 53 12.45 14.13 -0.72
C PRO A 53 13.62 14.64 -1.57
N GLU A 54 13.89 15.93 -1.45
CA GLU A 54 14.95 16.65 -2.21
C GLU A 54 16.33 15.98 -2.14
N PHE A 55 16.67 15.36 -1.01
CA PHE A 55 17.98 14.74 -0.85
C PHE A 55 18.21 13.53 -1.75
N PHE A 56 17.15 12.86 -2.27
CA PHE A 56 17.29 11.76 -3.22
C PHE A 56 17.70 12.21 -4.63
N LYS A 57 17.62 13.49 -4.94
CA LYS A 57 18.12 14.02 -6.24
C LYS A 57 19.59 13.69 -6.49
N LYS A 58 20.40 13.63 -5.42
CA LYS A 58 21.84 13.42 -5.51
C LYS A 58 22.25 11.97 -5.79
N ASP A 59 21.38 11.01 -5.47
CA ASP A 59 21.74 9.60 -5.42
C ASP A 59 21.47 8.84 -6.74
N ASN A 60 20.96 9.53 -7.75
CA ASN A 60 20.56 8.94 -9.04
C ASN A 60 19.68 7.67 -8.88
N VAL A 61 18.78 7.69 -7.89
CA VAL A 61 17.87 6.56 -7.57
C VAL A 61 16.46 6.76 -8.07
N LEU A 62 16.15 7.97 -8.56
CA LEU A 62 14.83 8.33 -9.03
C LEU A 62 14.58 7.83 -10.47
N TYR A 63 13.33 7.50 -10.74
CA TYR A 63 12.87 7.13 -12.07
C TYR A 63 12.57 8.39 -12.90
N ASP A 64 13.19 8.51 -14.05
CA ASP A 64 13.22 9.74 -14.85
C ASP A 64 12.03 9.92 -15.82
N LYS A 65 11.15 8.91 -15.91
CA LYS A 65 9.99 8.91 -16.80
C LYS A 65 8.64 9.07 -16.07
N CYS A 66 8.65 9.64 -14.88
CA CYS A 66 7.42 10.02 -14.20
C CYS A 66 6.69 11.10 -15.01
N THR A 67 5.37 11.04 -15.09
CA THR A 67 4.52 12.10 -15.65
C THR A 67 4.61 13.35 -14.79
N GLU A 68 4.66 13.15 -13.47
CA GLU A 68 4.87 14.20 -12.46
C GLU A 68 5.90 13.73 -11.44
N LEU A 69 6.78 14.62 -11.01
CA LEU A 69 7.73 14.35 -9.95
C LEU A 69 7.63 15.44 -8.89
N VAL A 70 7.09 15.07 -7.72
CA VAL A 70 6.87 15.96 -6.59
C VAL A 70 8.04 15.83 -5.62
N PHE A 71 8.65 16.95 -5.25
CA PHE A 71 9.71 16.98 -4.25
C PHE A 71 9.19 17.54 -2.93
N THR A 72 9.66 16.97 -1.83
CA THR A 72 9.31 17.37 -0.47
C THR A 72 10.58 17.60 0.36
N ASP A 73 10.47 18.35 1.44
CA ASP A 73 11.62 18.60 2.31
C ASP A 73 11.96 17.39 3.18
N THR A 74 10.94 16.64 3.60
CA THR A 74 11.08 15.52 4.54
C THR A 74 10.41 14.23 4.05
N MET A 75 10.83 13.08 4.62
CA MET A 75 10.14 11.80 4.40
C MET A 75 8.71 11.80 4.91
N ARG A 76 8.41 12.57 5.95
CA ARG A 76 7.03 12.67 6.50
C ARG A 76 6.12 13.40 5.53
N GLU A 77 6.55 14.54 4.99
CA GLU A 77 5.78 15.26 3.96
C GLU A 77 5.56 14.41 2.71
N ARG A 78 6.59 13.67 2.27
CA ARG A 78 6.48 12.73 1.16
C ARG A 78 5.33 11.75 1.37
N LYS A 79 5.26 11.09 2.52
CA LYS A 79 4.21 10.14 2.83
C LYS A 79 2.84 10.82 2.86
N GLY A 80 2.72 11.97 3.52
CA GLY A 80 1.48 12.75 3.53
C GLY A 80 0.97 13.10 2.12
N VAL A 81 1.85 13.55 1.22
CA VAL A 81 1.48 13.84 -0.17
C VAL A 81 0.96 12.59 -0.89
N MET A 82 1.62 11.43 -0.71
CA MET A 82 1.18 10.17 -1.31
C MET A 82 -0.17 9.72 -0.75
N GLU A 83 -0.33 9.81 0.56
CA GLU A 83 -1.56 9.42 1.26
C GLU A 83 -2.75 10.30 0.87
N ASP A 84 -2.56 11.61 0.81
CA ASP A 84 -3.63 12.56 0.47
C ASP A 84 -4.13 12.37 -0.97
N ARG A 85 -3.20 12.12 -1.90
CA ARG A 85 -3.51 12.01 -3.34
C ARG A 85 -4.00 10.62 -3.77
N ALA A 86 -3.76 9.58 -2.97
CA ALA A 86 -4.18 8.23 -3.31
C ALA A 86 -5.69 8.03 -3.04
N ASP A 87 -6.37 7.29 -3.90
CA ASP A 87 -7.75 6.81 -3.69
C ASP A 87 -7.77 5.38 -3.13
N ALA A 88 -6.69 4.62 -3.36
CA ALA A 88 -6.51 3.26 -2.87
C ALA A 88 -5.02 2.99 -2.58
N PHE A 89 -4.73 2.04 -1.71
CA PHE A 89 -3.39 1.59 -1.40
C PHE A 89 -3.20 0.14 -1.82
N VAL A 90 -2.19 -0.14 -2.64
CA VAL A 90 -1.79 -1.51 -3.00
C VAL A 90 -0.40 -1.79 -2.44
N ILE A 91 -0.32 -2.75 -1.55
CA ILE A 91 0.90 -3.10 -0.82
C ILE A 91 1.60 -4.23 -1.55
N CYS A 92 2.57 -3.89 -2.39
CA CYS A 92 3.42 -4.86 -3.09
C CYS A 92 4.53 -5.40 -2.18
N ALA A 93 5.10 -6.56 -2.54
CA ALA A 93 6.22 -7.14 -1.80
C ALA A 93 7.37 -6.13 -1.66
N GLY A 94 7.84 -5.92 -0.43
CA GLY A 94 8.85 -4.92 -0.12
C GLY A 94 9.54 -5.14 1.23
N GLY A 95 10.40 -4.23 1.61
CA GLY A 95 11.16 -4.29 2.87
C GLY A 95 10.58 -3.39 3.97
N ILE A 96 11.45 -2.95 4.86
CA ILE A 96 11.11 -2.15 6.06
C ILE A 96 10.30 -0.89 5.68
N GLY A 97 10.66 -0.17 4.61
CA GLY A 97 9.92 1.01 4.18
C GLY A 97 8.47 0.69 3.78
N THR A 98 8.26 -0.45 3.09
CA THR A 98 6.92 -0.89 2.74
C THR A 98 6.12 -1.32 3.97
N PHE A 99 6.74 -1.97 4.94
CA PHE A 99 6.06 -2.32 6.20
C PHE A 99 5.70 -1.07 6.99
N GLU A 100 6.59 -0.11 7.06
CA GLU A 100 6.37 1.17 7.75
C GLU A 100 5.22 1.93 7.11
N GLU A 101 5.21 2.10 5.78
CA GLU A 101 4.14 2.76 5.04
C GLU A 101 2.80 1.99 5.17
N PHE A 102 2.82 0.65 5.11
CA PHE A 102 1.61 -0.16 5.32
C PHE A 102 1.00 0.05 6.70
N PHE A 103 1.80 -0.03 7.76
CA PHE A 103 1.30 0.14 9.12
C PHE A 103 0.89 1.59 9.42
N GLU A 104 1.48 2.58 8.75
CA GLU A 104 1.04 3.97 8.85
C GLU A 104 -0.36 4.14 8.27
N VAL A 105 -0.60 3.76 7.01
CA VAL A 105 -1.93 3.89 6.40
C VAL A 105 -2.97 3.02 7.10
N LEU A 106 -2.59 1.84 7.60
CA LEU A 106 -3.46 0.98 8.39
C LEU A 106 -3.86 1.64 9.71
N THR A 107 -2.91 2.26 10.40
CA THR A 107 -3.15 2.98 11.66
C THR A 107 -4.03 4.22 11.44
N LEU A 108 -3.76 4.99 10.40
CA LEU A 108 -4.58 6.14 10.03
C LEU A 108 -6.03 5.73 9.73
N LYS A 109 -6.21 4.60 9.04
CA LYS A 109 -7.55 4.03 8.80
C LYS A 109 -8.22 3.57 10.09
N GLN A 110 -7.49 2.89 10.98
CA GLN A 110 -7.97 2.50 12.31
C GLN A 110 -8.43 3.72 13.14
N LEU A 111 -7.74 4.85 12.98
CA LEU A 111 -8.07 6.12 13.64
C LEU A 111 -9.12 6.95 12.88
N SER A 112 -9.73 6.39 11.82
CA SER A 112 -10.72 7.07 10.97
C SER A 112 -10.21 8.37 10.30
N GLN A 113 -8.89 8.48 10.09
CA GLN A 113 -8.28 9.60 9.37
C GLN A 113 -8.45 9.46 7.85
N HIS A 114 -8.63 8.25 7.35
CA HIS A 114 -9.09 7.97 5.99
C HIS A 114 -9.96 6.71 5.97
N ARG A 115 -10.65 6.48 4.84
CA ARG A 115 -11.53 5.31 4.62
C ARG A 115 -11.22 4.58 3.33
N LYS A 116 -10.06 4.84 2.75
CA LYS A 116 -9.63 4.29 1.46
C LYS A 116 -9.38 2.79 1.55
N PRO A 117 -9.59 2.01 0.46
CA PRO A 117 -9.23 0.60 0.43
C PRO A 117 -7.72 0.40 0.60
N ILE A 118 -7.34 -0.64 1.32
CA ILE A 118 -5.96 -1.10 1.46
C ILE A 118 -5.94 -2.56 1.02
N VAL A 119 -5.23 -2.87 -0.06
CA VAL A 119 -5.12 -4.22 -0.62
C VAL A 119 -3.67 -4.69 -0.51
N MET A 120 -3.43 -5.76 0.24
CA MET A 120 -2.14 -6.41 0.33
C MET A 120 -1.99 -7.41 -0.83
N TYR A 121 -1.13 -7.10 -1.80
CA TYR A 121 -0.85 -7.97 -2.94
C TYR A 121 0.15 -9.06 -2.54
N ASN A 122 -0.39 -10.21 -2.15
CA ASN A 122 0.33 -11.33 -1.53
C ASN A 122 0.89 -12.31 -2.56
N VAL A 123 1.71 -11.80 -3.47
CA VAL A 123 2.37 -12.62 -4.49
C VAL A 123 3.19 -13.73 -3.84
N ASN A 124 2.95 -14.98 -4.25
CA ASN A 124 3.68 -16.15 -3.77
C ASN A 124 3.72 -16.29 -2.23
N GLY A 125 2.66 -15.82 -1.54
CA GLY A 125 2.56 -15.92 -0.08
C GLY A 125 3.58 -15.05 0.69
N TYR A 126 4.11 -13.99 0.05
CA TYR A 126 5.14 -13.13 0.64
C TYR A 126 4.75 -12.58 2.01
N TYR A 127 3.48 -12.24 2.19
CA TYR A 127 2.94 -11.64 3.41
C TYR A 127 2.32 -12.64 4.39
N ASP A 128 2.35 -13.95 4.11
CA ASP A 128 1.71 -14.96 4.99
C ASP A 128 2.21 -14.88 6.44
N SER A 129 3.52 -14.70 6.64
CA SER A 129 4.11 -14.57 7.98
C SER A 129 3.66 -13.30 8.70
N LEU A 130 3.51 -12.19 7.98
CA LEU A 130 3.02 -10.92 8.54
C LEU A 130 1.55 -11.04 8.94
N ILE A 131 0.72 -11.61 8.06
CA ILE A 131 -0.70 -11.87 8.32
C ILE A 131 -0.86 -12.79 9.54
N ASN A 132 -0.06 -13.85 9.62
CA ASN A 132 -0.05 -14.77 10.76
C ASN A 132 0.37 -14.07 12.06
N MET A 133 1.35 -13.16 12.02
CA MET A 133 1.74 -12.35 13.19
C MET A 133 0.59 -11.44 13.63
N MET A 134 -0.13 -10.82 12.71
CA MET A 134 -1.30 -10.00 13.04
C MET A 134 -2.43 -10.85 13.66
N LYS A 135 -2.71 -12.04 13.09
CA LYS A 135 -3.66 -12.99 13.68
C LYS A 135 -3.25 -13.44 15.09
N LYS A 136 -1.95 -13.65 15.32
CA LYS A 136 -1.44 -13.95 16.65
C LYS A 136 -1.67 -12.78 17.61
N SER A 137 -1.45 -11.56 17.19
CA SER A 137 -1.74 -10.36 18.02
C SER A 137 -3.21 -10.28 18.42
N VAL A 138 -4.13 -10.71 17.55
CA VAL A 138 -5.54 -10.83 17.89
C VAL A 138 -5.77 -11.93 18.94
N SER A 139 -5.22 -13.12 18.72
CA SER A 139 -5.41 -14.25 19.64
C SER A 139 -4.84 -14.03 21.04
N GLU A 140 -3.79 -13.19 21.15
CA GLU A 140 -3.18 -12.80 22.41
C GLU A 140 -3.82 -11.54 23.03
N GLY A 141 -4.83 -10.95 22.39
CA GLY A 141 -5.58 -9.80 22.90
C GLY A 141 -4.90 -8.43 22.72
N PHE A 142 -3.83 -8.33 21.91
CA PHE A 142 -3.18 -7.04 21.60
C PHE A 142 -3.91 -6.25 20.53
N MET A 143 -4.74 -6.90 19.73
CA MET A 143 -5.54 -6.32 18.66
C MET A 143 -6.95 -6.88 18.69
N SER A 144 -7.95 -6.06 18.33
CA SER A 144 -9.29 -6.55 18.00
C SER A 144 -9.28 -7.30 16.66
N ASP A 145 -10.14 -8.31 16.54
CA ASP A 145 -10.35 -9.04 15.27
C ASP A 145 -10.78 -8.09 14.13
N ASP A 146 -11.51 -7.04 14.44
CA ASP A 146 -11.92 -6.01 13.49
C ASP A 146 -10.75 -5.29 12.81
N CYS A 147 -9.57 -5.27 13.42
CA CYS A 147 -8.37 -4.72 12.78
C CYS A 147 -8.00 -5.48 11.49
N LEU A 148 -8.30 -6.77 11.41
CA LEU A 148 -8.05 -7.57 10.22
C LEU A 148 -9.00 -7.25 9.06
N LYS A 149 -10.10 -6.52 9.33
CA LYS A 149 -11.06 -6.05 8.32
C LYS A 149 -10.65 -4.72 7.68
N LEU A 150 -9.62 -4.05 8.22
CA LEU A 150 -9.15 -2.76 7.72
C LEU A 150 -8.41 -2.87 6.38
N PHE A 151 -7.93 -4.05 6.03
CA PHE A 151 -7.29 -4.33 4.76
C PHE A 151 -7.79 -5.67 4.19
N THR A 152 -7.52 -5.88 2.91
CA THR A 152 -7.82 -7.13 2.22
C THR A 152 -6.55 -7.74 1.66
N VAL A 153 -6.57 -9.03 1.34
CA VAL A 153 -5.45 -9.76 0.75
C VAL A 153 -5.86 -10.24 -0.64
N ALA A 154 -5.04 -9.93 -1.63
CA ALA A 154 -5.20 -10.38 -3.02
C ALA A 154 -3.97 -11.18 -3.46
N ASN A 155 -4.17 -12.28 -4.14
CA ASN A 155 -3.08 -13.13 -4.65
C ASN A 155 -2.84 -12.94 -6.14
N THR A 156 -3.80 -12.34 -6.84
CA THR A 156 -3.75 -12.05 -8.26
C THR A 156 -4.04 -10.57 -8.53
N GLU A 157 -3.59 -10.09 -9.66
CA GLU A 157 -3.84 -8.75 -10.16
C GLU A 157 -5.34 -8.46 -10.32
N GLN A 158 -6.09 -9.43 -10.82
CA GLN A 158 -7.54 -9.34 -10.93
C GLN A 158 -8.21 -9.15 -9.57
N GLU A 159 -7.82 -9.93 -8.55
CA GLU A 159 -8.32 -9.79 -7.19
C GLU A 159 -8.02 -8.40 -6.61
N VAL A 160 -6.85 -7.81 -6.90
CA VAL A 160 -6.52 -6.43 -6.47
C VAL A 160 -7.58 -5.45 -6.96
N PHE A 161 -7.90 -5.48 -8.25
CA PHE A 161 -8.90 -4.58 -8.82
C PHE A 161 -10.31 -4.87 -8.32
N GLU A 162 -10.70 -6.14 -8.25
CA GLU A 162 -12.01 -6.53 -7.73
C GLU A 162 -12.23 -6.02 -6.29
N GLN A 163 -11.19 -6.05 -5.46
CA GLN A 163 -11.27 -5.57 -4.08
C GLN A 163 -11.30 -4.05 -3.97
N ILE A 164 -10.66 -3.33 -4.89
CA ILE A 164 -10.74 -1.87 -4.97
C ILE A 164 -12.13 -1.46 -5.48
N ASP A 165 -12.59 -2.05 -6.58
CA ASP A 165 -13.83 -1.66 -7.25
C ASP A 165 -15.09 -1.99 -6.42
N ASN A 166 -15.06 -3.09 -5.67
CA ASN A 166 -16.17 -3.51 -4.81
C ASN A 166 -16.00 -3.08 -3.34
N TYR A 167 -15.02 -2.22 -3.06
CA TYR A 167 -14.75 -1.78 -1.70
C TYR A 167 -15.97 -1.09 -1.08
N LYS A 168 -16.30 -1.52 0.13
CA LYS A 168 -17.31 -0.86 0.97
C LYS A 168 -16.62 -0.26 2.19
N GLU A 169 -16.88 1.00 2.46
CA GLU A 169 -16.33 1.65 3.63
C GLU A 169 -16.62 0.85 4.89
N TYR A 170 -15.56 0.62 5.66
CA TYR A 170 -15.65 0.00 6.98
C TYR A 170 -15.24 1.03 8.03
N THR A 171 -16.15 1.30 8.97
CA THR A 171 -15.86 2.17 10.11
C THR A 171 -15.42 1.31 11.27
N TYR A 172 -14.17 1.48 11.68
CA TYR A 172 -13.60 0.79 12.84
C TYR A 172 -13.99 1.50 14.14
N ASP A 173 -14.64 0.79 15.07
CA ASP A 173 -14.87 1.29 16.42
C ASP A 173 -13.74 0.83 17.35
N LYS A 174 -12.72 1.68 17.48
CA LYS A 174 -11.54 1.39 18.31
C LYS A 174 -11.88 1.10 19.78
N TYR A 175 -12.99 1.63 20.27
CA TYR A 175 -13.40 1.55 21.66
C TYR A 175 -14.64 0.68 21.88
N GLY A 176 -15.15 0.02 20.86
CA GLY A 176 -16.33 -0.84 20.95
C GLY A 176 -16.18 -1.93 22.00
N PHE A 177 -14.99 -2.54 22.08
CA PHE A 177 -14.70 -3.57 23.09
C PHE A 177 -14.75 -3.07 24.55
N LEU A 178 -14.54 -1.79 24.80
CA LEU A 178 -14.66 -1.20 26.15
C LEU A 178 -16.11 -1.03 26.58
N ARG A 179 -17.04 -0.88 25.63
CA ARG A 179 -18.46 -0.72 25.92
C ARG A 179 -19.13 -2.05 26.22
N ASP A 180 -18.64 -3.14 25.65
CA ASP A 180 -19.20 -4.50 25.90
C ASP A 180 -18.66 -5.10 27.20
N GLY A 181 -17.55 -4.62 27.74
CA GLY A 181 -16.94 -5.07 29.01
C GLY A 181 -17.57 -4.51 30.27
N ASP A 182 -18.20 -3.32 30.21
CA ASP A 182 -18.82 -2.68 31.36
C ASP A 182 -20.19 -3.26 31.75
N ASN A 183 -20.75 -4.20 30.98
CA ASN A 183 -22.01 -4.86 31.29
C ASN A 183 -21.86 -6.18 32.05
N ASN A 184 -20.67 -6.59 32.45
CA ASN A 184 -20.38 -7.80 33.23
C ASN A 184 -19.68 -7.52 34.56
N GLY A 185 -20.03 -6.41 35.23
CA GLY A 185 -19.61 -6.09 36.59
C GLY A 185 -20.71 -6.32 37.60
#